data_b6817da9d41b72c86085fecb4ba20b12
#
_entry.id   b6817da9d41b72c86085fecb4ba20b12
#
_cell.length_a   1.000
_cell.length_b   1.000
_cell.length_c   1.000
_cell.angle_alpha   90.00
_cell.angle_beta   90.00
_cell.angle_gamma   90.00
#
_symmetry.space_group_name_H-M   'P 1'
#
loop_
_entity.id
_entity.type
_entity.pdbx_description
1 polymer ?
#
loop_
_entity_poly.entity_id
_entity_poly.type
_entity_poly.pdbx_seq_one_letter_code
_entity_poly.pdbx_strand_id
1 'polypeptide(L)'
;MEMDIRSNTMQALIGKPAAEFTLADITAFVKDNGIGMVNFMYPAADGRLKTLNFVITNEEYLHSILTSGERVDGSSLFPFIEAGSSDLYVIPRLRTAFIDPFAELPTLCFLCSFFDKDGQRLESSPEYTLYKAKKAFTEATGMTYEAMGELEYYVSAPENEQTQMYPAVDQKGYHESAPFAKFNSFRTQCMYYIALIG
;
A
#
# COMPACT_ATOMS: atom_id res chain seq x y z
N MET A 1 -7.20 30.02 7.32
CA MET A 1 -6.67 28.89 6.52
C MET A 1 -7.49 27.68 6.95
N GLU A 2 -8.41 27.26 6.12
CA GLU A 2 -9.21 26.07 6.40
C GLU A 2 -8.28 24.85 6.40
N MET A 3 -8.25 24.11 7.48
CA MET A 3 -7.41 22.92 7.57
C MET A 3 -8.04 21.82 6.74
N ASP A 4 -7.42 21.52 5.61
CA ASP A 4 -7.84 20.39 4.77
C ASP A 4 -7.37 19.09 5.42
N ILE A 5 -8.32 18.35 6.00
CA ILE A 5 -8.07 17.08 6.71
C ILE A 5 -8.13 15.90 5.73
N ARG A 6 -7.78 16.10 4.47
CA ARG A 6 -7.71 14.99 3.53
C ARG A 6 -6.61 14.02 3.93
N SER A 7 -7.01 12.79 4.12
CA SER A 7 -6.13 11.71 4.60
C SER A 7 -5.11 11.25 3.56
N ASN A 8 -5.28 11.55 2.29
CA ASN A 8 -4.35 11.14 1.23
C ASN A 8 -3.76 12.38 0.55
N THR A 9 -2.43 12.53 0.68
CA THR A 9 -1.69 13.66 0.10
C THR A 9 -1.95 13.81 -1.39
N MET A 10 -2.06 12.72 -2.16
CA MET A 10 -2.35 12.78 -3.59
C MET A 10 -3.74 13.33 -3.88
N GLN A 11 -4.76 12.97 -3.09
CA GLN A 11 -6.11 13.56 -3.24
C GLN A 11 -6.08 15.08 -3.05
N ALA A 12 -5.28 15.55 -2.09
CA ALA A 12 -5.10 16.97 -1.85
C ALA A 12 -4.42 17.68 -3.03
N LEU A 13 -3.37 17.08 -3.59
CA LEU A 13 -2.59 17.68 -4.67
C LEU A 13 -3.30 17.57 -6.04
N ILE A 14 -3.95 16.45 -6.34
CA ILE A 14 -4.71 16.27 -7.58
C ILE A 14 -6.06 17.00 -7.53
N GLY A 15 -6.61 17.21 -6.33
CA GLY A 15 -7.86 17.96 -6.13
C GLY A 15 -9.12 17.14 -6.33
N LYS A 16 -9.03 15.80 -6.33
CA LYS A 16 -10.20 14.91 -6.46
C LYS A 16 -10.05 13.61 -5.66
N PRO A 17 -11.18 12.90 -5.37
CA PRO A 17 -11.15 11.63 -4.67
C PRO A 17 -10.30 10.58 -5.40
N ALA A 18 -9.60 9.72 -4.67
CA ALA A 18 -8.76 8.67 -5.24
C ALA A 18 -9.54 7.68 -6.13
N ALA A 19 -10.82 7.46 -5.85
CA ALA A 19 -11.69 6.62 -6.67
C ALA A 19 -11.85 7.11 -8.13
N GLU A 20 -11.59 8.41 -8.36
CA GLU A 20 -11.72 9.09 -9.65
C GLU A 20 -10.38 9.30 -10.36
N PHE A 21 -9.27 8.80 -9.81
CA PHE A 21 -7.96 8.94 -10.44
C PHE A 21 -7.92 8.24 -11.79
N THR A 22 -7.49 8.99 -12.79
CA THR A 22 -7.27 8.52 -14.16
C THR A 22 -5.78 8.37 -14.45
N LEU A 23 -5.46 7.69 -15.53
CA LEU A 23 -4.08 7.58 -16.01
C LEU A 23 -3.47 8.96 -16.29
N ALA A 24 -4.26 9.90 -16.85
CA ALA A 24 -3.80 11.25 -17.12
C ALA A 24 -3.43 12.00 -15.83
N ASP A 25 -4.22 11.85 -14.76
CA ASP A 25 -3.92 12.46 -13.46
C ASP A 25 -2.62 11.94 -12.86
N ILE A 26 -2.42 10.61 -12.89
CA ILE A 26 -1.20 9.99 -12.39
C ILE A 26 0.00 10.43 -13.22
N THR A 27 -0.11 10.46 -14.54
CA THR A 27 0.98 10.89 -15.42
C THR A 27 1.36 12.34 -15.18
N ALA A 28 0.38 13.24 -15.07
CA ALA A 28 0.62 14.64 -14.72
C ALA A 28 1.28 14.77 -13.35
N PHE A 29 0.76 14.05 -12.36
CA PHE A 29 1.30 14.05 -11.01
C PHE A 29 2.77 13.61 -10.95
N VAL A 30 3.13 12.53 -11.65
CA VAL A 30 4.52 12.04 -11.74
C VAL A 30 5.44 13.10 -12.32
N LYS A 31 5.03 13.78 -13.40
CA LYS A 31 5.80 14.85 -14.06
C LYS A 31 5.96 16.07 -13.16
N ASP A 32 4.87 16.56 -12.60
CA ASP A 32 4.83 17.83 -11.83
C ASP A 32 5.57 17.70 -10.50
N ASN A 33 5.67 16.50 -9.93
CA ASN A 33 6.32 16.26 -8.64
C ASN A 33 7.69 15.55 -8.76
N GLY A 34 8.22 15.37 -9.97
CA GLY A 34 9.54 14.80 -10.17
C GLY A 34 9.68 13.35 -9.65
N ILE A 35 8.61 12.58 -9.74
CA ILE A 35 8.62 11.17 -9.30
C ILE A 35 9.48 10.35 -10.26
N GLY A 36 10.57 9.79 -9.74
CA GLY A 36 11.51 8.97 -10.50
C GLY A 36 11.29 7.47 -10.36
N MET A 37 10.54 7.05 -9.34
CA MET A 37 10.32 5.65 -9.02
C MET A 37 8.85 5.32 -8.94
N VAL A 38 8.46 4.14 -9.44
CA VAL A 38 7.12 3.57 -9.25
C VAL A 38 7.25 2.18 -8.65
N ASN A 39 6.44 1.90 -7.64
CA ASN A 39 6.37 0.61 -6.98
C ASN A 39 5.00 -0.04 -7.16
N PHE A 40 5.00 -1.29 -7.62
CA PHE A 40 3.82 -2.15 -7.64
C PHE A 40 3.85 -3.08 -6.45
N MET A 41 2.83 -2.99 -5.61
CA MET A 41 2.71 -3.74 -4.37
C MET A 41 1.52 -4.71 -4.43
N TYR A 42 1.72 -5.94 -3.98
CA TYR A 42 0.68 -6.98 -4.01
C TYR A 42 0.88 -8.02 -2.90
N PRO A 43 -0.20 -8.58 -2.33
CA PRO A 43 -0.09 -9.67 -1.38
C PRO A 43 0.18 -10.99 -2.11
N ALA A 44 1.21 -11.72 -1.66
CA ALA A 44 1.46 -13.10 -2.09
C ALA A 44 0.66 -14.11 -1.24
N ALA A 45 0.75 -15.41 -1.58
CA ALA A 45 0.03 -16.45 -0.86
C ALA A 45 0.40 -16.59 0.62
N ASP A 46 1.60 -16.17 1.00
CA ASP A 46 2.09 -16.15 2.38
C ASP A 46 1.59 -14.95 3.21
N GLY A 47 0.74 -14.10 2.62
CA GLY A 47 0.22 -12.88 3.25
C GLY A 47 1.20 -11.71 3.29
N ARG A 48 2.41 -11.88 2.79
CA ARG A 48 3.40 -10.79 2.73
C ARG A 48 3.12 -9.86 1.58
N LEU A 49 3.31 -8.56 1.82
CA LEU A 49 3.32 -7.57 0.76
C LEU A 49 4.64 -7.66 -0.01
N LYS A 50 4.55 -7.94 -1.30
CA LYS A 50 5.68 -7.96 -2.25
C LYS A 50 5.70 -6.67 -3.04
N THR A 51 6.86 -6.28 -3.52
CA THR A 51 7.04 -5.03 -4.27
C THR A 51 7.92 -5.26 -5.50
N LEU A 52 7.46 -4.73 -6.64
CA LEU A 52 8.28 -4.52 -7.84
C LEU A 52 8.61 -3.04 -7.96
N ASN A 53 9.86 -2.75 -8.31
CA ASN A 53 10.37 -1.39 -8.40
C ASN A 53 10.70 -1.04 -9.85
N PHE A 54 10.26 0.13 -10.30
CA PHE A 54 10.50 0.62 -11.66
C PHE A 54 11.12 2.01 -11.61
N VAL A 55 12.21 2.21 -12.38
CA VAL A 55 12.75 3.54 -12.67
C VAL A 55 12.01 4.11 -13.86
N ILE A 56 11.39 5.26 -13.70
CA ILE A 56 10.64 5.92 -14.77
C ILE A 56 11.60 6.73 -15.63
N THR A 57 11.88 6.23 -16.81
CA THR A 57 12.82 6.84 -17.77
C THR A 57 12.15 7.79 -18.75
N ASN A 58 10.87 7.59 -19.04
CA ASN A 58 10.07 8.42 -19.95
C ASN A 58 8.57 8.18 -19.75
N GLU A 59 7.75 9.03 -20.34
CA GLU A 59 6.29 8.99 -20.23
C GLU A 59 5.68 7.76 -20.92
N GLU A 60 6.23 7.32 -22.03
CA GLU A 60 5.75 6.14 -22.76
C GLU A 60 5.90 4.87 -21.89
N TYR A 61 7.04 4.71 -21.23
CA TYR A 61 7.28 3.61 -20.32
C TYR A 61 6.33 3.66 -19.10
N LEU A 62 6.17 4.83 -18.50
CA LEU A 62 5.21 5.03 -17.40
C LEU A 62 3.79 4.62 -17.84
N HIS A 63 3.35 5.11 -19.01
CA HIS A 63 2.04 4.78 -19.54
C HIS A 63 1.87 3.28 -19.77
N SER A 64 2.90 2.62 -20.32
CA SER A 64 2.91 1.19 -20.58
C SER A 64 2.71 0.38 -19.27
N ILE A 65 3.52 0.63 -18.25
CA ILE A 65 3.42 -0.14 -16.98
C ILE A 65 2.12 0.16 -16.23
N LEU A 66 1.60 1.39 -16.27
CA LEU A 66 0.34 1.73 -15.62
C LEU A 66 -0.89 1.14 -16.32
N THR A 67 -0.80 0.87 -17.62
CA THR A 67 -1.91 0.34 -18.42
C THR A 67 -1.88 -1.19 -18.52
N SER A 68 -0.72 -1.74 -18.90
CA SER A 68 -0.55 -3.17 -19.17
C SER A 68 -0.04 -3.94 -17.96
N GLY A 69 0.45 -3.23 -16.95
CA GLY A 69 1.10 -3.84 -15.81
C GLY A 69 2.46 -4.46 -16.14
N GLU A 70 2.91 -5.35 -15.27
CA GLU A 70 4.16 -6.08 -15.44
C GLU A 70 3.94 -7.58 -15.28
N ARG A 71 4.68 -8.36 -16.08
CA ARG A 71 4.63 -9.82 -16.02
C ARG A 71 5.46 -10.35 -14.86
N VAL A 72 4.90 -11.29 -14.11
CA VAL A 72 5.53 -11.96 -12.98
C VAL A 72 5.40 -13.47 -13.09
N ASP A 73 6.33 -14.20 -12.48
CA ASP A 73 6.21 -15.64 -12.32
C ASP A 73 5.27 -15.99 -11.18
N GLY A 74 4.07 -16.41 -11.53
CA GLY A 74 3.03 -16.79 -10.57
C GLY A 74 3.40 -17.99 -9.72
N SER A 75 4.22 -18.92 -10.21
CA SER A 75 4.64 -20.11 -9.44
C SER A 75 5.54 -19.74 -8.25
N SER A 76 6.27 -18.62 -8.37
CA SER A 76 7.07 -18.06 -7.27
C SER A 76 6.25 -17.31 -6.22
N LEU A 77 5.01 -16.96 -6.55
CA LEU A 77 4.10 -16.20 -5.68
C LEU A 77 3.01 -17.08 -5.06
N PHE A 78 2.56 -18.08 -5.78
CA PHE A 78 1.44 -18.93 -5.41
C PHE A 78 1.80 -20.41 -5.62
N PRO A 79 1.89 -21.21 -4.53
CA PRO A 79 2.35 -22.60 -4.61
C PRO A 79 1.40 -23.53 -5.38
N PHE A 80 0.19 -23.08 -5.68
CA PHE A 80 -0.79 -23.82 -6.47
C PHE A 80 -0.72 -23.54 -7.99
N ILE A 81 0.19 -22.64 -8.43
CA ILE A 81 0.40 -22.34 -9.85
C ILE A 81 1.57 -23.18 -10.37
N GLU A 82 1.32 -23.97 -11.42
CA GLU A 82 2.35 -24.79 -12.05
C GLU A 82 3.31 -23.93 -12.90
N ALA A 83 4.60 -24.24 -12.86
CA ALA A 83 5.66 -23.50 -13.55
C ALA A 83 5.47 -23.44 -15.08
N GLY A 84 4.80 -24.44 -15.68
CA GLY A 84 4.57 -24.50 -17.13
C GLY A 84 3.53 -23.49 -17.67
N SER A 85 2.75 -22.85 -16.80
CA SER A 85 1.73 -21.84 -17.14
C SER A 85 1.65 -20.73 -16.09
N SER A 86 2.81 -20.27 -15.64
CA SER A 86 2.94 -19.41 -14.46
C SER A 86 2.88 -17.91 -14.75
N ASP A 87 2.81 -17.51 -16.01
CA ASP A 87 2.76 -16.09 -16.38
C ASP A 87 1.50 -15.41 -15.81
N LEU A 88 1.72 -14.48 -14.90
CA LEU A 88 0.71 -13.55 -14.39
C LEU A 88 1.10 -12.11 -14.71
N TYR A 89 0.10 -11.25 -14.77
CA TYR A 89 0.30 -9.82 -14.93
C TYR A 89 -0.20 -9.09 -13.68
N VAL A 90 0.64 -8.22 -13.11
CA VAL A 90 0.27 -7.34 -12.01
C VAL A 90 -0.07 -5.97 -12.57
N ILE A 91 -1.35 -5.59 -12.46
CA ILE A 91 -1.87 -4.34 -12.99
C ILE A 91 -2.22 -3.40 -11.83
N PRO A 92 -1.68 -2.17 -11.81
CA PRO A 92 -1.91 -1.24 -10.71
C PRO A 92 -3.36 -0.74 -10.71
N ARG A 93 -3.89 -0.58 -9.49
CA ARG A 93 -5.18 0.06 -9.26
C ARG A 93 -4.94 1.54 -8.98
N LEU A 94 -5.18 2.42 -9.95
CA LEU A 94 -4.85 3.84 -9.87
C LEU A 94 -5.41 4.52 -8.61
N ARG A 95 -6.60 4.12 -8.17
CA ARG A 95 -7.23 4.63 -6.94
C ARG A 95 -6.47 4.33 -5.65
N THR A 96 -5.47 3.45 -5.68
CA THR A 96 -4.67 3.09 -4.52
C THR A 96 -3.32 3.80 -4.51
N ALA A 97 -3.11 4.75 -5.40
CA ALA A 97 -1.87 5.50 -5.51
C ALA A 97 -1.56 6.29 -4.23
N PHE A 98 -0.33 6.19 -3.76
CA PHE A 98 0.19 7.00 -2.66
C PHE A 98 1.69 7.26 -2.82
N ILE A 99 2.17 8.37 -2.26
CA ILE A 99 3.59 8.68 -2.18
C ILE A 99 4.17 7.91 -0.99
N ASP A 100 5.26 7.17 -1.21
CA ASP A 100 5.95 6.48 -0.13
C ASP A 100 6.73 7.48 0.74
N PRO A 101 6.31 7.72 1.98
CA PRO A 101 6.97 8.70 2.85
C PRO A 101 8.29 8.18 3.45
N PHE A 102 8.62 6.91 3.25
CA PHE A 102 9.82 6.26 3.77
C PHE A 102 10.88 6.03 2.69
N ALA A 103 10.55 6.28 1.42
CA ALA A 103 11.48 6.12 0.32
C ALA A 103 12.51 7.25 0.30
N GLU A 104 13.78 6.92 0.04
CA GLU A 104 14.85 7.90 -0.12
C GLU A 104 14.70 8.73 -1.41
N LEU A 105 14.13 8.13 -2.44
CA LEU A 105 13.83 8.78 -3.72
C LEU A 105 12.31 9.01 -3.84
N PRO A 106 11.88 10.08 -4.53
CA PRO A 106 10.45 10.29 -4.79
C PRO A 106 9.83 9.08 -5.48
N THR A 107 9.00 8.36 -4.75
CA THR A 107 8.42 7.07 -5.16
C THR A 107 6.92 7.07 -5.06
N LEU A 108 6.25 6.67 -6.14
CA LEU A 108 4.81 6.48 -6.19
C LEU A 108 4.48 4.98 -6.11
N CYS A 109 3.63 4.61 -5.16
CA CYS A 109 3.24 3.24 -4.92
C CYS A 109 1.80 2.97 -5.33
N PHE A 110 1.54 1.74 -5.78
CA PHE A 110 0.21 1.25 -6.12
C PHE A 110 -0.02 -0.15 -5.55
N LEU A 111 -1.21 -0.42 -5.06
CA LEU A 111 -1.66 -1.78 -4.87
C LEU A 111 -2.15 -2.34 -6.20
N CYS A 112 -1.75 -3.56 -6.53
CA CYS A 112 -2.02 -4.19 -7.81
C CYS A 112 -3.01 -5.35 -7.70
N SER A 113 -3.60 -5.70 -8.84
CA SER A 113 -4.41 -6.91 -9.04
C SER A 113 -3.71 -7.87 -9.99
N PHE A 114 -3.97 -9.17 -9.83
CA PHE A 114 -3.42 -10.21 -10.69
C PHE A 114 -4.37 -10.58 -11.82
N PHE A 115 -3.79 -10.73 -13.01
CA PHE A 115 -4.47 -11.18 -14.21
C PHE A 115 -3.66 -12.30 -14.88
N ASP A 116 -4.34 -13.19 -15.57
CA ASP A 116 -3.71 -14.18 -16.42
C ASP A 116 -3.38 -13.61 -17.82
N LYS A 117 -2.77 -14.43 -18.67
CA LYS A 117 -2.41 -14.08 -20.07
C LYS A 117 -3.61 -13.72 -20.96
N ASP A 118 -4.81 -14.13 -20.57
CA ASP A 118 -6.05 -13.90 -21.32
C ASP A 118 -6.81 -12.67 -20.76
N GLY A 119 -6.19 -11.93 -19.83
CA GLY A 119 -6.74 -10.73 -19.20
C GLY A 119 -7.84 -11.02 -18.19
N GLN A 120 -7.94 -12.27 -17.70
CA GLN A 120 -8.90 -12.65 -16.65
C GLN A 120 -8.25 -12.45 -15.29
N ARG A 121 -9.02 -12.00 -14.32
CA ARG A 121 -8.51 -11.87 -12.94
C ARG A 121 -8.19 -13.24 -12.37
N LEU A 122 -7.07 -13.33 -11.65
CA LEU A 122 -6.67 -14.57 -10.98
C LEU A 122 -7.68 -14.90 -9.87
N GLU A 123 -8.48 -15.95 -10.07
CA GLU A 123 -9.60 -16.36 -9.20
C GLU A 123 -9.19 -16.63 -7.75
N SER A 124 -7.98 -17.11 -7.56
CA SER A 124 -7.43 -17.52 -6.27
C SER A 124 -6.60 -16.43 -5.58
N SER A 125 -6.45 -15.26 -6.20
CA SER A 125 -5.71 -14.19 -5.54
C SER A 125 -6.45 -13.67 -4.30
N PRO A 126 -5.73 -13.35 -3.20
CA PRO A 126 -6.36 -12.88 -1.97
C PRO A 126 -7.22 -11.61 -2.18
N GLU A 127 -6.75 -10.69 -3.00
CA GLU A 127 -7.47 -9.42 -3.25
C GLU A 127 -8.74 -9.63 -4.08
N TYR A 128 -8.74 -10.58 -5.02
CA TYR A 128 -9.92 -10.89 -5.81
C TYR A 128 -10.94 -11.72 -5.03
N THR A 129 -10.47 -12.59 -4.16
CA THR A 129 -11.34 -13.30 -3.20
C THR A 129 -12.09 -12.31 -2.30
N LEU A 130 -11.40 -11.30 -1.77
CA LEU A 130 -12.02 -10.23 -1.00
C LEU A 130 -13.03 -9.42 -1.85
N TYR A 131 -12.67 -9.10 -3.08
CA TYR A 131 -13.58 -8.41 -4.01
C TYR A 131 -14.87 -9.21 -4.25
N LYS A 132 -14.76 -10.52 -4.52
CA LYS A 132 -15.93 -11.41 -4.71
C LYS A 132 -16.81 -11.46 -3.46
N ALA A 133 -16.20 -11.59 -2.28
CA ALA A 133 -16.91 -11.62 -1.01
C ALA A 133 -17.67 -10.30 -0.75
N LYS A 134 -17.02 -9.15 -0.96
CA LYS A 134 -17.65 -7.84 -0.83
C LYS A 134 -18.82 -7.68 -1.80
N LYS A 135 -18.65 -8.08 -3.06
CA LYS A 135 -19.70 -8.03 -4.07
C LYS A 135 -20.89 -8.88 -3.65
N ALA A 136 -20.68 -10.15 -3.28
CA ALA A 136 -21.73 -11.06 -2.83
C ALA A 136 -22.47 -10.51 -1.60
N PHE A 137 -21.76 -9.92 -0.64
CA PHE A 137 -22.39 -9.28 0.51
C PHE A 137 -23.32 -8.14 0.10
N THR A 138 -22.86 -7.25 -0.77
CA THR A 138 -23.65 -6.11 -1.25
C THR A 138 -24.88 -6.59 -2.04
N GLU A 139 -24.73 -7.59 -2.90
CA GLU A 139 -25.85 -8.17 -3.67
C GLU A 139 -26.90 -8.83 -2.77
N ALA A 140 -26.46 -9.51 -1.70
CA ALA A 140 -27.37 -10.20 -0.79
C ALA A 140 -28.09 -9.26 0.20
N THR A 141 -27.46 -8.16 0.59
CA THR A 141 -27.94 -7.33 1.70
C THR A 141 -28.36 -5.92 1.30
N GLY A 142 -27.91 -5.43 0.15
CA GLY A 142 -28.02 -4.02 -0.26
C GLY A 142 -27.11 -3.08 0.53
N MET A 143 -26.23 -3.60 1.40
CA MET A 143 -25.37 -2.81 2.26
C MET A 143 -23.92 -2.77 1.74
N THR A 144 -23.17 -1.75 2.14
CA THR A 144 -21.72 -1.69 1.96
C THR A 144 -21.04 -2.28 3.19
N TYR A 145 -20.12 -3.23 2.99
CA TYR A 145 -19.30 -3.76 4.06
C TYR A 145 -18.18 -2.78 4.37
N GLU A 146 -18.06 -2.39 5.63
CA GLU A 146 -16.98 -1.58 6.15
C GLU A 146 -16.29 -2.32 7.29
N ALA A 147 -14.98 -2.20 7.39
CA ALA A 147 -14.19 -2.80 8.44
C ALA A 147 -13.07 -1.86 8.86
N MET A 148 -12.77 -1.88 10.13
CA MET A 148 -11.58 -1.25 10.72
C MET A 148 -10.67 -2.37 11.24
N GLY A 149 -9.37 -2.22 11.04
CA GLY A 149 -8.37 -3.13 11.57
C GLY A 149 -7.49 -2.42 12.59
N GLU A 150 -7.09 -3.15 13.62
CA GLU A 150 -6.05 -2.72 14.56
C GLU A 150 -4.77 -3.51 14.28
N LEU A 151 -3.66 -2.82 14.06
CA LEU A 151 -2.35 -3.43 13.91
C LEU A 151 -1.59 -3.27 15.22
N GLU A 152 -1.49 -4.35 15.98
CA GLU A 152 -0.76 -4.37 17.25
C GLU A 152 0.64 -4.97 17.06
N TYR A 153 1.64 -4.35 17.64
CA TYR A 153 3.03 -4.82 17.55
C TYR A 153 3.86 -4.41 18.75
N TYR A 154 4.91 -5.16 19.02
CA TYR A 154 5.91 -4.81 20.01
C TYR A 154 7.06 -4.04 19.34
N VAL A 155 7.56 -3.03 20.03
CA VAL A 155 8.79 -2.34 19.66
C VAL A 155 9.91 -2.82 20.56
N SER A 156 10.97 -3.36 19.99
CA SER A 156 12.16 -3.80 20.71
C SER A 156 13.38 -2.97 20.31
N ALA A 157 14.27 -2.73 21.24
CA ALA A 157 15.55 -2.07 21.01
C ALA A 157 16.67 -2.82 21.74
N PRO A 158 17.94 -2.64 21.33
CA PRO A 158 19.09 -3.15 22.06
C PRO A 158 19.05 -2.72 23.54
N GLU A 159 19.55 -3.56 24.43
CA GLU A 159 19.48 -3.34 25.87
C GLU A 159 20.14 -2.02 26.30
N ASN A 160 21.22 -1.62 25.64
CA ASN A 160 21.91 -0.35 25.86
C ASN A 160 21.06 0.89 25.55
N GLU A 161 20.08 0.76 24.64
CA GLU A 161 19.12 1.84 24.31
C GLU A 161 17.90 1.80 25.20
N GLN A 162 17.71 0.72 25.95
CA GLN A 162 16.62 0.55 26.91
C GLN A 162 16.93 1.14 28.28
N THR A 163 18.19 1.47 28.57
CA THR A 163 18.59 2.12 29.83
C THR A 163 17.95 3.50 29.95
N GLN A 164 16.81 3.54 30.56
CA GLN A 164 16.10 4.78 30.89
C GLN A 164 15.97 4.91 32.39
N MET A 165 15.84 6.15 32.85
CA MET A 165 15.64 6.46 34.25
C MET A 165 14.41 5.72 34.84
N TYR A 166 13.45 5.42 33.97
CA TYR A 166 12.22 4.68 34.32
C TYR A 166 12.15 3.42 33.44
N PRO A 167 12.58 2.26 33.95
CA PRO A 167 12.49 1.01 33.20
C PRO A 167 11.02 0.65 32.92
N ALA A 168 10.73 0.17 31.70
CA ALA A 168 9.41 -0.34 31.40
C ALA A 168 9.17 -1.63 32.18
N VAL A 169 8.02 -1.72 32.79
CA VAL A 169 7.50 -2.95 33.36
C VAL A 169 6.58 -3.58 32.32
N ASP A 170 6.68 -4.90 32.14
CA ASP A 170 5.88 -5.62 31.17
C ASP A 170 4.40 -5.27 31.28
N GLN A 171 3.78 -4.95 30.13
CA GLN A 171 2.36 -4.67 29.96
C GLN A 171 1.77 -3.53 30.82
N LYS A 172 2.58 -2.63 31.32
CA LYS A 172 2.14 -1.43 32.04
C LYS A 172 2.27 -0.14 31.22
N GLY A 173 2.59 -0.24 29.94
CA GLY A 173 2.78 0.91 29.05
C GLY A 173 1.51 1.42 28.39
N TYR A 174 0.32 0.91 28.74
CA TYR A 174 -0.93 1.31 28.11
C TYR A 174 -1.25 2.78 28.39
N HIS A 175 -1.34 3.58 27.34
CA HIS A 175 -1.58 5.02 27.36
C HIS A 175 -0.59 5.87 28.20
N GLU A 176 0.60 5.34 28.47
CA GLU A 176 1.61 6.09 29.18
C GLU A 176 2.05 7.34 28.42
N SER A 177 2.37 8.37 29.18
CA SER A 177 2.90 9.65 28.69
C SER A 177 4.36 9.83 29.11
N ALA A 178 5.05 10.79 28.50
CA ALA A 178 6.39 11.14 28.93
C ALA A 178 6.40 11.57 30.42
N PRO A 179 7.42 11.20 31.21
CA PRO A 179 8.69 10.54 30.82
C PRO A 179 8.63 9.01 30.76
N PHE A 180 7.49 8.40 31.05
CA PHE A 180 7.34 6.94 31.17
C PHE A 180 7.11 6.25 29.81
N ALA A 181 6.57 6.97 28.83
CA ALA A 181 6.35 6.44 27.48
C ALA A 181 7.66 6.16 26.77
N LYS A 182 7.95 4.90 26.46
CA LYS A 182 9.05 4.50 25.59
C LYS A 182 8.65 4.64 24.11
N PHE A 183 9.63 4.92 23.25
CA PHE A 183 9.45 5.00 21.79
C PHE A 183 8.33 5.95 21.36
N ASN A 184 7.98 6.95 22.19
CA ASN A 184 6.89 7.88 21.86
C ASN A 184 7.14 8.66 20.58
N SER A 185 8.39 9.08 20.32
CA SER A 185 8.80 9.76 19.09
C SER A 185 8.56 8.87 17.86
N PHE A 186 8.99 7.62 17.93
CA PHE A 186 8.76 6.63 16.86
C PHE A 186 7.26 6.44 16.58
N ARG A 187 6.47 6.19 17.61
CA ARG A 187 5.01 6.03 17.49
C ARG A 187 4.36 7.24 16.82
N THR A 188 4.70 8.44 17.29
CA THR A 188 4.13 9.69 16.78
C THR A 188 4.49 9.92 15.31
N GLN A 189 5.74 9.64 14.93
CA GLN A 189 6.18 9.73 13.54
C GLN A 189 5.47 8.70 12.66
N CYS A 190 5.35 7.45 13.11
CA CYS A 190 4.58 6.43 12.38
C CYS A 190 3.14 6.88 12.12
N MET A 191 2.44 7.36 13.13
CA MET A 191 1.07 7.88 13.00
C MET A 191 0.99 9.00 11.97
N TYR A 192 1.93 9.95 12.03
CA TYR A 192 1.96 11.06 11.09
C TYR A 192 2.17 10.61 9.64
N TYR A 193 3.17 9.75 9.41
CA TYR A 193 3.45 9.25 8.04
C TYR A 193 2.33 8.37 7.50
N ILE A 194 1.72 7.53 8.33
CA ILE A 194 0.56 6.72 7.91
C ILE A 194 -0.61 7.63 7.50
N ALA A 195 -0.85 8.70 8.24
CA ALA A 195 -1.90 9.67 7.90
C ALA A 195 -1.67 10.39 6.56
N LEU A 196 -0.42 10.53 6.11
CA LEU A 196 -0.12 11.10 4.78
C LEU A 196 -0.47 10.16 3.62
N ILE A 197 -0.50 8.86 3.90
CA ILE A 197 -0.84 7.84 2.88
C ILE A 197 -2.37 7.73 2.70
N GLY A 198 -3.14 7.92 3.74
CA GLY A 198 -4.61 7.90 3.73
C GLY A 198 -5.22 6.79 4.54
#